data_baf330c0a04a5f8480c0831b10325359
#
_entry.id   baf330c0a04a5f8480c0831b10325359
#
_cell.length_a   1.000
_cell.length_b   1.000
_cell.length_c   1.000
_cell.angle_alpha   90.00
_cell.angle_beta   90.00
_cell.angle_gamma   90.00
#
_symmetry.space_group_name_H-M   'P 1'
#
loop_
_entity.id
_entity.type
_entity.pdbx_description
1 polymer ?
#
loop_
_entity_poly.entity_id
_entity_poly.type
_entity_poly.pdbx_seq_one_letter_code
_entity_poly.pdbx_strand_id
1 'polypeptide(L)' 'MNPRQNGVRPEDLGRRVSFQYELPNGYMGEVVGNLEQWDEAAGTYLVRDRRGELVRVPERGVRFGKVVS' A
#
# COMPACT_ATOMS: atom_id res chain seq x y z
N MET A 1 21.83 -6.07 -0.56
CA MET A 1 20.37 -6.25 -0.42
C MET A 1 19.71 -4.95 0.00
N ASN A 2 18.72 -4.55 -0.73
CA ASN A 2 18.01 -3.31 -0.40
C ASN A 2 16.86 -3.61 0.54
N PRO A 3 16.85 -3.02 1.73
CA PRO A 3 15.70 -3.20 2.61
C PRO A 3 14.46 -2.55 2.01
N ARG A 4 13.33 -3.09 2.37
CA ARG A 4 12.07 -2.45 2.02
C ARG A 4 11.99 -1.10 2.71
N GLN A 5 11.43 -0.13 2.00
CA GLN A 5 11.26 1.21 2.53
C GLN A 5 9.77 1.53 2.61
N ASN A 6 9.13 1.02 3.63
CA ASN A 6 7.72 1.27 3.82
C ASN A 6 7.53 2.27 4.97
N GLY A 7 7.24 3.52 4.60
CA GLY A 7 6.96 4.58 5.56
C GLY A 7 5.49 4.71 5.90
N VAL A 8 4.64 3.86 5.35
CA VAL A 8 3.20 3.88 5.64
C VAL A 8 2.91 2.95 6.80
N ARG A 9 2.09 3.41 7.73
CA ARG A 9 1.70 2.65 8.90
C ARG A 9 0.18 2.51 8.95
N PRO A 10 -0.34 1.50 9.66
CA PRO A 10 -1.80 1.37 9.80
C PRO A 10 -2.50 2.61 10.36
N GLU A 11 -1.79 3.37 11.19
CA GLU A 11 -2.38 4.59 11.76
C GLU A 11 -2.46 5.75 10.77
N ASP A 12 -1.94 5.56 9.55
CA ASP A 12 -2.06 6.58 8.50
C ASP A 12 -3.40 6.53 7.76
N LEU A 13 -4.40 5.89 8.36
CA LEU A 13 -5.73 5.83 7.78
C LEU A 13 -6.24 7.23 7.44
N GLY A 14 -6.84 7.35 6.28
CA GLY A 14 -7.36 8.61 5.79
C GLY A 14 -6.35 9.48 5.08
N ARG A 15 -5.08 9.07 5.08
CA ARG A 15 -4.02 9.83 4.44
C ARG A 15 -3.81 9.36 3.02
N ARG A 16 -3.27 10.24 2.20
CA ARG A 16 -2.89 9.87 0.84
C ARG A 16 -1.54 9.20 0.86
N VAL A 17 -1.47 8.02 0.24
CA VAL A 17 -0.28 7.19 0.27
C VAL A 17 0.11 6.76 -1.14
N SER A 18 1.37 6.39 -1.30
CA SER A 18 1.90 5.87 -2.54
C SER A 18 2.63 4.58 -2.22
N PHE A 19 2.31 3.52 -2.97
CA PHE A 19 2.97 2.22 -2.79
C PHE A 19 3.51 1.71 -4.11
N GLN A 20 4.71 1.12 -4.04
CA GLN A 20 5.21 0.20 -5.05
C GLN A 20 5.33 -1.15 -4.38
N TYR A 21 4.72 -2.17 -4.97
CA TYR A 21 4.62 -3.45 -4.28
C TYR A 21 4.70 -4.60 -5.27
N GLU A 22 5.13 -5.74 -4.77
CA GLU A 22 5.23 -6.96 -5.55
C GLU A 22 3.98 -7.80 -5.36
N LEU A 23 3.39 -8.24 -6.47
CA LEU A 23 2.24 -9.11 -6.46
C LEU A 23 2.68 -10.55 -6.26
N PRO A 24 1.77 -11.44 -5.83
CA PRO A 24 2.14 -12.85 -5.63
C PRO A 24 2.70 -13.53 -6.89
N ASN A 25 2.30 -13.05 -8.07
CA ASN A 25 2.80 -13.62 -9.32
C ASN A 25 4.15 -13.03 -9.75
N GLY A 26 4.76 -12.19 -8.93
CA GLY A 26 6.06 -11.60 -9.22
C GLY A 26 6.04 -10.29 -9.97
N TYR A 27 4.88 -9.87 -10.46
CA TYR A 27 4.78 -8.56 -11.09
C TYR A 27 4.75 -7.45 -10.06
N MET A 28 5.21 -6.28 -10.47
CA MET A 28 5.18 -5.09 -9.61
C MET A 28 3.91 -4.30 -9.87
N GLY A 29 3.32 -3.81 -8.80
CA GLY A 29 2.18 -2.93 -8.86
C GLY A 29 2.51 -1.57 -8.27
N GLU A 30 1.66 -0.60 -8.58
CA GLU A 30 1.82 0.77 -8.13
C GLU A 30 0.45 1.36 -7.87
N VAL A 31 0.30 2.06 -6.75
CA VAL A 31 -0.96 2.71 -6.46
C VAL A 31 -0.71 4.00 -5.68
N VAL A 32 -1.48 5.03 -6.00
CA VAL A 32 -1.52 6.27 -5.23
C VAL A 32 -2.99 6.52 -4.91
N GLY A 33 -3.30 6.75 -3.65
CA GLY A 33 -4.67 7.00 -3.24
C GLY A 33 -4.80 7.11 -1.74
N ASN A 34 -6.04 7.09 -1.28
CA ASN A 34 -6.34 7.23 0.14
C ASN A 34 -6.28 5.87 0.82
N LEU A 35 -5.56 5.80 1.93
CA LEU A 35 -5.52 4.59 2.74
C LEU A 35 -6.82 4.51 3.52
N GLU A 36 -7.68 3.58 3.13
CA GLU A 36 -9.01 3.48 3.71
C GLU A 36 -9.09 2.46 4.84
N GLN A 37 -8.26 1.43 4.78
CA GLN A 37 -8.39 0.36 5.74
C GLN A 37 -7.08 -0.41 5.84
N TRP A 38 -6.80 -0.90 7.03
CA TRP A 38 -5.76 -1.88 7.28
C TRP A 38 -6.44 -3.18 7.71
N ASP A 39 -6.26 -4.23 6.92
CA ASP A 39 -6.81 -5.54 7.23
C ASP A 39 -5.72 -6.33 7.95
N GLU A 40 -5.81 -6.36 9.27
CA GLU A 40 -4.77 -6.98 10.07
C GLU A 40 -4.71 -8.49 9.85
N ALA A 41 -5.86 -9.12 9.68
CA ALA A 41 -5.90 -10.57 9.49
C ALA A 41 -5.17 -10.98 8.21
N ALA A 42 -5.32 -10.18 7.16
CA ALA A 42 -4.68 -10.46 5.86
C ALA A 42 -3.34 -9.77 5.71
N GLY A 43 -2.98 -8.86 6.62
CA GLY A 43 -1.75 -8.08 6.51
C GLY A 43 -1.75 -7.21 5.26
N THR A 44 -2.87 -6.57 4.98
CA THR A 44 -3.08 -5.92 3.68
C THR A 44 -3.65 -4.51 3.88
N TYR A 45 -3.07 -3.55 3.18
CA TYR A 45 -3.63 -2.21 3.09
C TYR A 45 -4.68 -2.16 2.00
N LEU A 46 -5.74 -1.40 2.22
CA LEU A 46 -6.78 -1.15 1.22
C LEU A 46 -6.71 0.32 0.85
N VAL A 47 -6.38 0.58 -0.40
CA VAL A 47 -6.13 1.93 -0.89
C VAL A 47 -7.14 2.26 -1.98
N ARG A 48 -7.86 3.36 -1.81
CA ARG A 48 -8.83 3.84 -2.80
C ARG A 48 -8.10 4.73 -3.80
N ASP A 49 -8.01 4.26 -5.06
CA ASP A 49 -7.31 5.03 -6.08
C ASP A 49 -8.20 6.15 -6.63
N ARG A 50 -7.64 6.94 -7.56
CA ARG A 50 -8.37 8.08 -8.09
C ARG A 50 -9.58 7.68 -8.93
N ARG A 51 -9.61 6.44 -9.40
CA ARG A 51 -10.75 5.94 -10.18
C ARG A 51 -11.84 5.37 -9.27
N GLY A 52 -11.63 5.41 -7.97
CA GLY A 52 -12.59 4.89 -7.01
C GLY A 52 -12.47 3.39 -6.78
N GLU A 53 -11.43 2.76 -7.29
CA GLU A 53 -11.23 1.33 -7.07
C GLU A 53 -10.45 1.09 -5.80
N LEU A 54 -10.82 0.03 -5.10
CA LEU A 54 -10.16 -0.36 -3.87
C LEU A 54 -9.06 -1.37 -4.20
N VAL A 55 -7.83 -0.97 -4.00
CA VAL A 55 -6.66 -1.76 -4.36
C VAL A 55 -6.08 -2.39 -3.10
N ARG A 56 -5.83 -3.70 -3.17
CA ARG A 56 -5.24 -4.44 -2.06
C ARG A 56 -3.73 -4.45 -2.20
N VAL A 57 -3.04 -4.01 -1.14
CA VAL A 57 -1.58 -3.94 -1.14
C VAL A 57 -1.08 -4.78 0.02
N PRO A 58 -0.55 -5.99 -0.24
CA PRO A 58 -0.02 -6.81 0.85
C PRO A 58 1.22 -6.15 1.43
N GLU A 59 1.21 -5.97 2.74
CA GLU A 59 2.29 -5.26 3.42
C GLU A 59 3.65 -5.92 3.15
N ARG A 60 3.67 -7.24 3.16
CA ARG A 60 4.92 -7.98 2.94
C ARG A 60 5.47 -7.79 1.53
N GLY A 61 4.63 -7.39 0.58
CA GLY A 61 5.05 -7.14 -0.80
C GLY A 61 5.48 -5.72 -1.06
N VAL A 62 5.30 -4.82 -0.10
CA VAL A 62 5.64 -3.41 -0.30
C VAL A 62 7.15 -3.28 -0.45
N ARG A 63 7.59 -2.69 -1.56
CA ARG A 63 8.99 -2.36 -1.78
C ARG A 63 9.26 -0.92 -1.40
N PHE A 64 8.30 -0.04 -1.63
CA PHE A 64 8.42 1.36 -1.29
C PHE A 64 7.03 1.88 -0.95
N GLY A 65 6.91 2.57 0.17
CA GLY A 65 5.65 3.18 0.59
C GLY A 65 5.92 4.48 1.30
N LYS A 66 5.11 5.49 1.00
CA LYS A 66 5.23 6.76 1.70
C LYS A 66 3.88 7.45 1.79
N VAL A 67 3.74 8.26 2.83
CA VAL A 67 2.60 9.16 2.95
C VAL A 67 2.88 10.38 2.08
N VAL A 68 1.93 10.71 1.22
CA VAL A 68 2.10 11.79 0.27
C VAL A 68 1.50 13.09 0.81
N SER A 69 0.49 12.99 1.67
CA SER A 69 -0.07 14.18 2.27
C SER A 69 -0.85 13.83 3.53
#